data_e92e18b586168c7746d34a04cc0f8338
#
_entry.id   e92e18b586168c7746d34a04cc0f8338
#
_cell.length_a   1.000
_cell.length_b   1.000
_cell.length_c   1.000
_cell.angle_alpha   90.00
_cell.angle_beta   90.00
_cell.angle_gamma   90.00
#
_symmetry.space_group_name_H-M   'P 1'
#
loop_
_entity.id
_entity.type
_entity.pdbx_description
1 polymer ?
#
loop_
_entity_poly.entity_id
_entity_poly.type
_entity_poly.pdbx_seq_one_letter_code
_entity_poly.pdbx_strand_id
1 'polypeptide(L)'
;MTRHALIVFGGQGRFSARVLPPMITRLREAGCAVVLASAPPCPESLQEVDGLTVVSLRPERWHPSGTPVPTTSGSGRRGPMGRLVGRLDPRSLSAGVDRRVRARQPEYADGRQTWSWVRASGDTMAAAAAADLVVAANAEAVRAVWELGRSHPGPEVVTGMAGVEGVLDAWRRASSEG
;
A
#
# COMPACT_ATOMS: atom_id res chain seq x y z
N MET A 1 -14.89 12.05 -22.16
CA MET A 1 -13.54 11.50 -21.88
C MET A 1 -13.66 10.44 -20.81
N THR A 2 -13.10 9.26 -21.01
CA THR A 2 -13.08 8.19 -19.99
C THR A 2 -12.03 8.53 -18.93
N ARG A 3 -12.40 8.55 -17.66
CA ARG A 3 -11.47 8.76 -16.56
C ARG A 3 -10.81 7.45 -16.15
N HIS A 4 -9.60 7.52 -15.63
CA HIS A 4 -8.81 6.38 -15.22
C HIS A 4 -8.58 6.40 -13.69
N ALA A 5 -8.82 5.29 -13.04
CA ALA A 5 -8.58 5.15 -11.60
C ALA A 5 -7.61 3.99 -11.33
N LEU A 6 -6.57 4.25 -10.55
CA LEU A 6 -5.66 3.23 -10.03
C LEU A 6 -5.96 2.97 -8.56
N ILE A 7 -6.32 1.75 -8.22
CA ILE A 7 -6.46 1.29 -6.84
C ILE A 7 -5.21 0.50 -6.47
N VAL A 8 -4.54 0.89 -5.39
CA VAL A 8 -3.41 0.14 -4.82
C VAL A 8 -3.87 -0.58 -3.56
N PHE A 9 -3.69 -1.89 -3.52
CA PHE A 9 -3.96 -2.74 -2.37
C PHE A 9 -2.67 -3.45 -1.94
N GLY A 10 -2.09 -3.00 -0.84
CA GLY A 10 -0.78 -3.40 -0.36
C GLY A 10 -0.82 -4.51 0.69
N GLY A 11 0.39 -4.85 1.19
CA GLY A 11 0.60 -5.76 2.32
C GLY A 11 0.61 -7.23 1.95
N GLN A 12 0.80 -8.06 2.99
CA GLN A 12 0.79 -9.52 2.90
C GLN A 12 -0.54 -10.13 3.34
N GLY A 13 -1.51 -9.28 3.69
CA GLY A 13 -2.80 -9.67 4.23
C GLY A 13 -3.68 -10.44 3.23
N ARG A 14 -4.83 -10.88 3.71
CA ARG A 14 -5.86 -11.48 2.84
C ARG A 14 -6.56 -10.38 2.06
N PHE A 15 -6.94 -10.70 0.84
CA PHE A 15 -7.80 -9.85 0.03
C PHE A 15 -9.06 -9.43 0.79
N SER A 16 -9.38 -8.13 0.76
CA SER A 16 -10.54 -7.59 1.49
C SER A 16 -11.78 -7.56 0.61
N ALA A 17 -12.60 -8.60 0.71
CA ALA A 17 -13.90 -8.67 0.02
C ALA A 17 -14.88 -7.57 0.46
N ARG A 18 -14.64 -6.92 1.59
CA ARG A 18 -15.53 -5.86 2.11
C ARG A 18 -15.18 -4.47 1.56
N VAL A 19 -13.94 -4.24 1.17
CA VAL A 19 -13.45 -2.91 0.78
C VAL A 19 -13.34 -2.75 -0.72
N LEU A 20 -12.71 -3.72 -1.38
CA LEU A 20 -12.38 -3.58 -2.81
C LEU A 20 -13.57 -3.68 -3.74
N PRO A 21 -14.49 -4.69 -3.65
CA PRO A 21 -15.61 -4.76 -4.56
C PRO A 21 -16.51 -3.52 -4.56
N PRO A 22 -16.94 -2.97 -3.40
CA PRO A 22 -17.72 -1.74 -3.39
C PRO A 22 -17.00 -0.56 -4.04
N MET A 23 -15.68 -0.43 -3.79
CA MET A 23 -14.88 0.65 -4.36
C MET A 23 -14.76 0.53 -5.89
N ILE A 24 -14.50 -0.66 -6.39
CA ILE A 24 -14.43 -0.94 -7.84
C ILE A 24 -15.79 -0.65 -8.49
N THR A 25 -16.88 -1.18 -7.93
CA THR A 25 -18.24 -0.94 -8.44
C THR A 25 -18.52 0.55 -8.52
N ARG A 26 -18.23 1.29 -7.45
CA ARG A 26 -18.50 2.72 -7.37
C ARG A 26 -17.76 3.55 -8.41
N LEU A 27 -16.48 3.25 -8.63
CA LEU A 27 -15.67 3.91 -9.65
C LEU A 27 -16.17 3.59 -11.08
N ARG A 28 -16.58 2.35 -11.30
CA ARG A 28 -17.14 1.94 -12.61
C ARG A 28 -18.49 2.58 -12.91
N GLU A 29 -19.38 2.66 -11.91
CA GLU A 29 -20.65 3.38 -12.02
C GLU A 29 -20.44 4.87 -12.38
N ALA A 30 -19.32 5.44 -11.93
CA ALA A 30 -18.91 6.80 -12.30
C ALA A 30 -18.22 6.89 -13.68
N GLY A 31 -18.16 5.80 -14.45
CA GLY A 31 -17.58 5.77 -15.80
C GLY A 31 -16.05 5.70 -15.83
N CYS A 32 -15.40 5.29 -14.74
CA CYS A 32 -13.95 5.16 -14.71
C CYS A 32 -13.51 3.79 -15.26
N ALA A 33 -12.43 3.78 -16.05
CA ALA A 33 -11.63 2.59 -16.28
C ALA A 33 -10.77 2.33 -15.04
N VAL A 34 -10.84 1.12 -14.48
CA VAL A 34 -10.24 0.81 -13.18
C VAL A 34 -9.07 -0.17 -13.34
N VAL A 35 -7.92 0.20 -12.80
CA VAL A 35 -6.76 -0.69 -12.62
C VAL A 35 -6.60 -1.00 -11.14
N LEU A 36 -6.54 -2.28 -10.79
CA LEU A 36 -6.25 -2.76 -9.44
C LEU A 36 -4.83 -3.32 -9.36
N ALA A 37 -3.94 -2.62 -8.70
CA ALA A 37 -2.61 -3.11 -8.36
C ALA A 37 -2.65 -3.78 -6.99
N SER A 38 -2.56 -5.12 -6.94
CA SER A 38 -2.73 -5.90 -5.72
C SER A 38 -1.49 -6.70 -5.35
N ALA A 39 -1.05 -6.60 -4.10
CA ALA A 39 0.01 -7.43 -3.54
C ALA A 39 -0.51 -8.83 -3.14
N PRO A 40 -1.66 -9.00 -2.46
CA PRO A 40 -2.31 -10.30 -2.30
C PRO A 40 -2.85 -10.81 -3.63
N PRO A 41 -2.92 -12.15 -3.82
CA PRO A 41 -3.59 -12.73 -4.97
C PRO A 41 -5.03 -12.22 -5.07
N CYS A 42 -5.40 -11.75 -6.26
CA CYS A 42 -6.76 -11.32 -6.53
C CYS A 42 -7.65 -12.53 -6.75
N PRO A 43 -8.84 -12.63 -6.14
CA PRO A 43 -9.81 -13.69 -6.41
C PRO A 43 -10.21 -13.72 -7.88
N GLU A 44 -10.42 -14.92 -8.43
CA GLU A 44 -10.86 -15.11 -9.82
C GLU A 44 -12.14 -14.33 -10.12
N SER A 45 -13.08 -14.28 -9.18
CA SER A 45 -14.34 -13.52 -9.32
C SER A 45 -14.16 -12.02 -9.58
N LEU A 46 -13.01 -11.44 -9.24
CA LEU A 46 -12.70 -10.05 -9.58
C LEU A 46 -11.90 -9.93 -10.87
N GLN A 47 -11.17 -10.96 -11.26
CA GLN A 47 -10.44 -10.97 -12.53
C GLN A 47 -11.39 -11.03 -13.74
N GLU A 48 -12.60 -11.58 -13.55
CA GLU A 48 -13.64 -11.70 -14.57
C GLU A 48 -14.53 -10.45 -14.68
N VAL A 49 -14.28 -9.42 -13.85
CA VAL A 49 -15.08 -8.18 -13.88
C VAL A 49 -14.73 -7.37 -15.12
N ASP A 50 -15.67 -7.22 -16.04
CA ASP A 50 -15.52 -6.42 -17.24
C ASP A 50 -14.98 -5.00 -16.94
N GLY A 51 -13.99 -4.54 -17.71
CA GLY A 51 -13.40 -3.21 -17.52
C GLY A 51 -12.55 -3.02 -16.27
N LEU A 52 -12.21 -4.11 -15.55
CA LEU A 52 -11.22 -4.11 -14.50
C LEU A 52 -9.92 -4.75 -15.00
N THR A 53 -8.83 -4.01 -14.94
CA THR A 53 -7.50 -4.57 -15.16
C THR A 53 -6.83 -4.87 -13.84
N VAL A 54 -6.40 -6.12 -13.63
CA VAL A 54 -5.71 -6.53 -12.40
C VAL A 54 -4.22 -6.68 -12.67
N VAL A 55 -3.40 -5.98 -11.88
CA VAL A 55 -1.93 -6.06 -11.91
C VAL A 55 -1.43 -6.65 -10.60
N SER A 56 -0.67 -7.73 -10.68
CA SER A 56 -0.01 -8.31 -9.52
C SER A 56 1.22 -7.47 -9.14
N LEU A 57 1.27 -7.01 -7.90
CA LEU A 57 2.44 -6.30 -7.36
C LEU A 57 3.55 -7.23 -6.92
N ARG A 58 3.26 -8.52 -6.68
CA ARG A 58 4.29 -9.48 -6.27
C ARG A 58 5.06 -9.94 -7.49
N PRO A 59 6.40 -9.89 -7.47
CA PRO A 59 7.19 -10.52 -8.52
C PRO A 59 6.92 -12.04 -8.52
N GLU A 60 6.75 -12.63 -9.70
CA GLU A 60 6.45 -14.06 -9.90
C GLU A 60 7.40 -15.02 -9.15
N ARG A 61 8.61 -14.56 -8.82
CA ARG A 61 9.63 -15.34 -8.09
C ARG A 61 9.60 -15.14 -6.57
N TRP A 62 8.61 -14.43 -6.04
CA TRP A 62 8.50 -14.29 -4.60
C TRP A 62 7.86 -15.55 -4.01
N HIS A 63 8.67 -16.61 -3.83
CA HIS A 63 8.33 -17.68 -2.92
C HIS A 63 8.44 -17.13 -1.51
N PRO A 64 7.43 -17.33 -0.64
CA PRO A 64 7.59 -17.09 0.78
C PRO A 64 8.57 -18.14 1.32
N SER A 65 9.86 -17.92 1.09
CA SER A 65 10.95 -18.71 1.69
C SER A 65 11.09 -18.31 3.16
N GLY A 66 9.95 -18.23 3.84
CA GLY A 66 9.86 -18.21 5.26
C GLY A 66 9.74 -19.62 5.78
N THR A 67 10.71 -20.47 5.50
CA THR A 67 11.05 -21.50 6.49
C THR A 67 11.36 -20.73 7.76
N PRO A 68 10.61 -20.95 8.84
CA PRO A 68 10.99 -20.38 10.12
C PRO A 68 12.40 -20.88 10.38
N VAL A 69 13.36 -19.93 10.41
CA VAL A 69 14.71 -20.24 10.89
C VAL A 69 14.47 -20.79 12.28
N PRO A 70 14.80 -22.06 12.55
CA PRO A 70 14.67 -22.60 13.88
C PRO A 70 15.53 -21.70 14.76
N THR A 71 14.89 -20.96 15.64
CA THR A 71 15.55 -20.29 16.75
C THR A 71 16.15 -21.39 17.59
N THR A 72 17.38 -21.75 17.28
CA THR A 72 18.21 -22.53 18.17
C THR A 72 18.32 -21.72 19.45
N SER A 73 17.56 -22.15 20.43
CA SER A 73 17.69 -21.73 21.82
C SER A 73 19.09 -22.07 22.26
N GLY A 74 20.02 -21.17 21.96
CA GLY A 74 21.36 -21.20 22.49
C GLY A 74 21.31 -20.91 23.98
N SER A 75 21.12 -21.94 24.79
CA SER A 75 21.48 -21.95 26.20
C SER A 75 23.00 -21.77 26.25
N GLY A 76 23.45 -20.54 26.58
CA GLY A 76 24.88 -20.31 26.59
C GLY A 76 25.31 -19.14 27.44
N ARG A 77 25.66 -19.41 28.65
CA ARG A 77 26.68 -18.77 29.51
C ARG A 77 26.44 -17.31 29.93
N ARG A 78 26.00 -17.22 31.17
CA ARG A 78 26.22 -16.06 32.03
C ARG A 78 27.72 -15.74 32.10
N GLY A 79 28.12 -14.61 31.52
CA GLY A 79 29.41 -13.96 31.73
C GLY A 79 29.26 -12.79 32.70
N PRO A 80 30.29 -12.41 33.45
CA PRO A 80 30.17 -11.54 34.60
C PRO A 80 29.93 -10.08 34.26
N MET A 81 29.12 -9.45 35.11
CA MET A 81 28.82 -8.03 35.15
C MET A 81 30.05 -7.14 35.02
N GLY A 82 30.14 -6.40 33.94
CA GLY A 82 30.94 -5.21 33.85
C GLY A 82 30.06 -3.97 34.03
N ARG A 83 30.18 -3.34 35.22
CA ARG A 83 29.63 -2.00 35.48
C ARG A 83 30.28 -0.99 34.55
N LEU A 84 29.51 -0.51 33.55
CA LEU A 84 29.81 0.75 32.86
C LEU A 84 28.63 1.70 33.08
N VAL A 85 28.75 2.49 34.15
CA VAL A 85 27.92 3.67 34.39
C VAL A 85 28.43 4.77 33.46
N GLY A 86 28.00 4.73 32.19
CA GLY A 86 28.13 5.84 31.26
C GLY A 86 26.92 6.75 31.41
N ARG A 87 27.16 8.04 31.67
CA ARG A 87 26.13 9.09 31.62
C ARG A 87 25.36 9.01 30.31
N LEU A 88 24.16 8.46 30.33
CA LEU A 88 23.26 8.46 29.18
C LEU A 88 22.55 9.80 29.12
N ASP A 89 22.82 10.57 28.08
CA ASP A 89 22.11 11.80 27.75
C ASP A 89 20.62 11.44 27.46
N PRO A 90 19.66 11.99 28.22
CA PRO A 90 18.23 11.64 28.04
C PRO A 90 17.67 12.01 26.65
N ARG A 91 18.36 12.90 25.91
CA ARG A 91 17.94 13.27 24.55
C ARG A 91 18.30 12.23 23.49
N SER A 92 19.31 11.40 23.72
CA SER A 92 19.68 10.32 22.80
C SER A 92 18.79 9.08 22.92
N LEU A 93 18.14 8.89 24.10
CA LEU A 93 17.25 7.75 24.35
C LEU A 93 15.93 7.87 23.61
N SER A 94 15.35 9.08 23.47
CA SER A 94 14.07 9.29 22.79
C SER A 94 14.14 8.98 21.31
N ALA A 95 15.18 9.40 20.61
CA ALA A 95 15.37 9.15 19.18
C ALA A 95 15.61 7.67 18.86
N GLY A 96 16.28 6.94 19.76
CA GLY A 96 16.54 5.50 19.61
C GLY A 96 15.31 4.64 19.88
N VAL A 97 14.49 5.04 20.86
CA VAL A 97 13.23 4.35 21.19
C VAL A 97 12.20 4.56 20.10
N ASP A 98 12.02 5.79 19.60
CA ASP A 98 11.12 6.09 18.50
C ASP A 98 11.47 5.29 17.23
N ARG A 99 12.76 5.18 16.91
CA ARG A 99 13.20 4.40 15.75
C ARG A 99 12.93 2.90 15.92
N ARG A 100 13.10 2.35 17.14
CA ARG A 100 12.84 0.93 17.44
C ARG A 100 11.35 0.60 17.52
N VAL A 101 10.53 1.52 18.04
CA VAL A 101 9.07 1.36 18.08
C VAL A 101 8.52 1.43 16.66
N ARG A 102 8.95 2.38 15.83
CA ARG A 102 8.55 2.46 14.40
C ARG A 102 9.02 1.26 13.59
N ALA A 103 10.21 0.71 13.88
CA ALA A 103 10.69 -0.49 13.18
C ALA A 103 9.95 -1.77 13.56
N ARG A 104 9.19 -1.76 14.67
CA ARG A 104 8.40 -2.91 15.15
C ARG A 104 6.92 -2.83 14.80
N GLN A 105 6.44 -1.74 14.21
CA GLN A 105 5.08 -1.68 13.68
C GLN A 105 5.06 -2.40 12.32
N PRO A 106 4.44 -3.59 12.21
CA PRO A 106 4.39 -4.36 10.96
C PRO A 106 3.81 -3.55 9.80
N GLU A 107 2.85 -2.67 10.06
CA GLU A 107 2.24 -1.76 9.10
C GLU A 107 3.25 -0.82 8.41
N TYR A 108 4.29 -0.38 9.12
CA TYR A 108 5.35 0.45 8.53
C TYR A 108 6.31 -0.33 7.63
N ALA A 109 6.58 -1.59 7.99
CA ALA A 109 7.38 -2.48 7.17
C ALA A 109 6.63 -2.81 5.88
N ASP A 110 5.35 -3.11 5.98
CA ASP A 110 4.48 -3.47 4.85
C ASP A 110 4.28 -2.31 3.88
N GLY A 111 4.14 -1.08 4.36
CA GLY A 111 4.04 0.10 3.51
C GLY A 111 5.30 0.40 2.69
N ARG A 112 6.50 0.12 3.23
CA ARG A 112 7.77 0.20 2.49
C ARG A 112 7.87 -0.88 1.43
N GLN A 113 7.43 -2.07 1.77
CA GLN A 113 7.45 -3.21 0.89
C GLN A 113 6.47 -3.02 -0.27
N THR A 114 5.24 -2.56 0.01
CA THR A 114 4.26 -2.20 -1.01
C THR A 114 4.82 -1.18 -1.98
N TRP A 115 5.47 -0.11 -1.49
CA TRP A 115 6.12 0.87 -2.36
C TRP A 115 7.22 0.28 -3.22
N SER A 116 8.04 -0.62 -2.66
CA SER A 116 9.09 -1.28 -3.45
C SER A 116 8.53 -2.12 -4.60
N TRP A 117 7.40 -2.79 -4.37
CA TRP A 117 6.71 -3.58 -5.41
C TRP A 117 6.06 -2.68 -6.46
N VAL A 118 5.35 -1.63 -6.04
CA VAL A 118 4.75 -0.65 -6.96
C VAL A 118 5.81 -0.06 -7.88
N ARG A 119 6.92 0.40 -7.32
CA ARG A 119 8.03 0.97 -8.10
C ARG A 119 8.70 -0.02 -9.06
N ALA A 120 8.70 -1.29 -8.72
CA ALA A 120 9.25 -2.35 -9.56
C ALA A 120 8.30 -2.83 -10.67
N SER A 121 6.99 -2.51 -10.55
CA SER A 121 5.96 -2.88 -11.52
C SER A 121 5.81 -1.80 -12.59
N GLY A 122 6.33 -2.07 -13.80
CA GLY A 122 6.19 -1.16 -14.95
C GLY A 122 4.74 -0.85 -15.27
N ASP A 123 3.85 -1.86 -15.23
CA ASP A 123 2.43 -1.71 -15.52
C ASP A 123 1.72 -0.81 -14.50
N THR A 124 2.07 -0.95 -13.21
CA THR A 124 1.50 -0.08 -12.17
C THR A 124 1.98 1.36 -12.32
N MET A 125 3.26 1.57 -12.65
CA MET A 125 3.79 2.91 -12.89
C MET A 125 3.16 3.55 -14.14
N ALA A 126 2.96 2.79 -15.21
CA ALA A 126 2.26 3.28 -16.41
C ALA A 126 0.79 3.61 -16.09
N ALA A 127 0.09 2.76 -15.32
CA ALA A 127 -1.27 3.03 -14.89
C ALA A 127 -1.35 4.30 -14.01
N ALA A 128 -0.37 4.51 -13.11
CA ALA A 128 -0.33 5.72 -12.28
C ALA A 128 -0.11 6.99 -13.09
N ALA A 129 0.73 6.93 -14.15
CA ALA A 129 0.97 8.07 -15.03
C ALA A 129 -0.26 8.44 -15.88
N ALA A 130 -1.13 7.48 -16.18
CA ALA A 130 -2.36 7.67 -16.96
C ALA A 130 -3.60 7.91 -16.07
N ALA A 131 -3.48 7.81 -14.75
CA ALA A 131 -4.61 7.91 -13.83
C ALA A 131 -5.03 9.37 -13.62
N ASP A 132 -6.35 9.59 -13.48
CA ASP A 132 -6.94 10.81 -12.93
C ASP A 132 -7.10 10.72 -11.40
N LEU A 133 -7.16 9.48 -10.89
CA LEU A 133 -7.35 9.18 -9.47
C LEU A 133 -6.49 8.00 -9.04
N VAL A 134 -5.73 8.15 -7.95
CA VAL A 134 -4.97 7.08 -7.30
C VAL A 134 -5.47 6.86 -5.88
N VAL A 135 -5.87 5.64 -5.56
CA VAL A 135 -6.54 5.28 -4.31
C VAL A 135 -5.72 4.29 -3.51
N ALA A 136 -5.44 4.59 -2.25
CA ALA A 136 -4.98 3.60 -1.28
C ALA A 136 -6.18 2.86 -0.68
N ALA A 137 -6.33 1.58 -0.98
CA ALA A 137 -7.45 0.80 -0.49
C ALA A 137 -7.27 0.28 0.96
N ASN A 138 -6.04 0.27 1.47
CA ASN A 138 -5.70 -0.12 2.85
C ASN A 138 -4.49 0.67 3.38
N ALA A 139 -4.21 0.52 4.67
CA ALA A 139 -3.15 1.26 5.35
C ALA A 139 -1.75 0.99 4.74
N GLU A 140 -1.49 -0.23 4.32
CA GLU A 140 -0.21 -0.65 3.74
C GLU A 140 0.03 -0.03 2.35
N ALA A 141 -1.03 0.41 1.66
CA ALA A 141 -0.93 1.08 0.37
C ALA A 141 -0.72 2.60 0.48
N VAL A 142 -1.04 3.21 1.63
CA VAL A 142 -1.03 4.69 1.81
C VAL A 142 0.31 5.29 1.42
N ARG A 143 1.41 4.69 1.86
CA ARG A 143 2.75 5.19 1.52
C ARG A 143 3.02 5.13 0.02
N ALA A 144 2.68 4.01 -0.62
CA ALA A 144 2.91 3.84 -2.05
C ALA A 144 2.12 4.86 -2.87
N VAL A 145 0.86 5.08 -2.52
CA VAL A 145 -0.04 6.04 -3.17
C VAL A 145 0.44 7.48 -2.97
N TRP A 146 0.93 7.82 -1.78
CA TRP A 146 1.53 9.14 -1.52
C TRP A 146 2.81 9.38 -2.35
N GLU A 147 3.69 8.39 -2.47
CA GLU A 147 4.89 8.49 -3.30
C GLU A 147 4.53 8.58 -4.81
N LEU A 148 3.48 7.88 -5.25
CA LEU A 148 2.97 8.03 -6.61
C LEU A 148 2.47 9.45 -6.89
N GLY A 149 1.69 10.03 -5.98
CA GLY A 149 1.20 11.41 -6.13
C GLY A 149 2.32 12.46 -6.16
N ARG A 150 3.43 12.20 -5.46
CA ARG A 150 4.63 13.05 -5.55
C ARG A 150 5.38 12.92 -6.86
N SER A 151 5.38 11.72 -7.44
CA SER A 151 6.09 11.43 -8.69
C SER A 151 5.28 11.82 -9.93
N HIS A 152 3.96 11.84 -9.81
CA HIS A 152 3.01 12.13 -10.88
C HIS A 152 2.04 13.21 -10.38
N PRO A 153 2.27 14.49 -10.70
CA PRO A 153 1.47 15.60 -10.15
C PRO A 153 0.08 15.76 -10.78
N GLY A 154 -0.32 14.88 -11.69
CA GLY A 154 -1.61 14.94 -12.37
C GLY A 154 -2.79 14.35 -11.61
N PRO A 155 -2.68 13.13 -11.07
CA PRO A 155 -3.81 12.45 -10.44
C PRO A 155 -4.17 13.01 -9.06
N GLU A 156 -5.47 12.97 -8.73
CA GLU A 156 -5.92 13.13 -7.35
C GLU A 156 -5.52 11.90 -6.54
N VAL A 157 -5.08 12.12 -5.29
CA VAL A 157 -4.59 11.04 -4.40
C VAL A 157 -5.44 10.98 -3.16
N VAL A 158 -6.09 9.82 -2.93
CA VAL A 158 -7.00 9.63 -1.81
C VAL A 158 -6.80 8.30 -1.09
N THR A 159 -7.41 8.18 0.08
CA THR A 159 -7.39 6.95 0.87
C THR A 159 -8.81 6.50 1.20
N GLY A 160 -9.07 5.21 0.99
CA GLY A 160 -10.33 4.57 1.33
C GLY A 160 -11.54 5.08 0.55
N MET A 161 -12.70 4.55 0.90
CA MET A 161 -13.97 4.83 0.20
C MET A 161 -14.43 6.28 0.34
N ALA A 162 -14.27 6.87 1.53
CA ALA A 162 -14.68 8.26 1.76
C ALA A 162 -13.91 9.25 0.87
N GLY A 163 -12.62 9.00 0.62
CA GLY A 163 -11.83 9.79 -0.32
C GLY A 163 -12.34 9.66 -1.75
N VAL A 164 -12.66 8.44 -2.19
CA VAL A 164 -13.25 8.17 -3.51
C VAL A 164 -14.55 8.94 -3.70
N GLU A 165 -15.49 8.86 -2.74
CA GLU A 165 -16.77 9.58 -2.82
C GLU A 165 -16.57 11.08 -2.93
N GLY A 166 -15.64 11.66 -2.14
CA GLY A 166 -15.33 13.09 -2.19
C GLY A 166 -14.88 13.54 -3.58
N VAL A 167 -14.02 12.76 -4.23
CA VAL A 167 -13.55 13.06 -5.60
C VAL A 167 -14.67 12.92 -6.62
N LEU A 168 -15.45 11.84 -6.55
CA LEU A 168 -16.58 11.62 -7.46
C LEU A 168 -17.63 12.72 -7.36
N ASP A 169 -17.88 13.23 -6.14
CA ASP A 169 -18.78 14.36 -5.93
C ASP A 169 -18.22 15.66 -6.53
N ALA A 170 -16.92 15.92 -6.39
CA ALA A 170 -16.26 17.06 -7.01
C ALA A 170 -16.35 16.98 -8.54
N TRP A 171 -16.12 15.81 -9.12
CA TRP A 171 -16.22 15.62 -10.57
C TRP A 171 -17.64 15.79 -11.09
N ARG A 172 -18.67 15.34 -10.36
CA ARG A 172 -20.07 15.57 -10.74
C ARG A 172 -20.43 17.05 -10.75
N ARG A 173 -20.01 17.81 -9.71
CA ARG A 173 -20.22 19.25 -9.67
C ARG A 173 -19.57 19.98 -10.83
N ALA A 174 -18.31 19.69 -11.11
CA ALA A 174 -17.59 20.30 -12.24
C ALA A 174 -18.24 20.01 -13.60
N SER A 175 -18.86 18.83 -13.75
CA SER A 175 -19.57 18.45 -14.99
C SER A 175 -20.94 19.11 -15.13
N SER A 176 -21.56 19.60 -14.04
CA SER A 176 -22.86 20.29 -14.07
C SER A 176 -22.75 21.81 -14.30
N GLU A 177 -21.55 22.38 -14.14
CA GLU A 177 -21.28 23.80 -14.26
C GLU A 177 -20.75 24.21 -15.66
N GLY A 178 -20.46 23.23 -16.52
CA GLY A 178 -19.93 23.44 -17.88
C GLY A 178 -20.90 22.98 -18.97
#